data_11979148ea972a49b9a32dc088f1310b
#
_entry.id   11979148ea972a49b9a32dc088f1310b
#
_cell.length_a   1.000
_cell.length_b   1.000
_cell.length_c   1.000
_cell.angle_alpha   90.00
_cell.angle_beta   90.00
_cell.angle_gamma   90.00
#
_symmetry.space_group_name_H-M   'P 1'
#
loop_
_entity.id
_entity.type
_entity.pdbx_description
1 polymer ?
#
loop_
_entity_poly.entity_id
_entity_poly.type
_entity_poly.pdbx_seq_one_letter_code
_entity_poly.pdbx_strand_id
1 'polypeptide(L)'
;MASFRHPTPEEIAALEALGNSAEAWSQTRVTEDFRPHQLLHARLEGIVEIGPGARVIRSRVSNYRIGEGSLVEGVTALECRSRSSFGNGVPVATMNECGGRTVKIFDRLSAQVAYVMAVYRHRPQTIAALEKMVDAYAEERSSEIGEVGSDCRIVGARFIREVRIGNGVEIDGASILENATLCDGARVGVDVKAYDLIAAEGSVIDNGSIVERCFVGESCRLDKGFTAAESLFFANSHCENGEAASIFAGPYTVSHHKSSLLIAGMFSFFNAGSGSNQSNHLFKSGAVHQSVHLRGCKFASSAYIMSPALEGAFTMVMGHHSYHHDTSAFPYSYLIEKEGRTHLMPGANLTSFGAVRDIEKWPARDRRSVKRDVISFDEYNPYITGAMLQAVDILHSLQEQDPDAPVFTHNKTLIRSAALQRAVSYTHLTLPT
;
A
#
# COMPACT_ATOMS: atom_id res chain seq x y z
N MET A 1 -26.89 -20.10 -4.57
CA MET A 1 -27.16 -18.74 -5.10
C MET A 1 -28.62 -18.43 -4.83
N ALA A 2 -28.93 -17.24 -4.35
CA ALA A 2 -30.33 -16.82 -4.17
C ALA A 2 -31.04 -16.80 -5.54
N SER A 3 -32.30 -17.24 -5.56
CA SER A 3 -33.16 -17.13 -6.76
C SER A 3 -33.71 -15.72 -6.85
N PHE A 4 -33.58 -15.08 -8.01
CA PHE A 4 -34.11 -13.75 -8.26
C PHE A 4 -35.33 -13.80 -9.18
N ARG A 5 -36.35 -13.00 -8.86
CA ARG A 5 -37.55 -12.77 -9.64
C ARG A 5 -37.83 -11.27 -9.82
N HIS A 6 -38.72 -10.91 -10.69
CA HIS A 6 -39.24 -9.55 -10.74
C HIS A 6 -40.21 -9.29 -9.60
N PRO A 7 -40.32 -8.06 -9.09
CA PRO A 7 -41.34 -7.68 -8.12
C PRO A 7 -42.75 -7.85 -8.73
N THR A 8 -43.72 -8.28 -7.91
CA THR A 8 -45.11 -8.41 -8.35
C THR A 8 -45.76 -7.02 -8.51
N PRO A 9 -46.93 -6.92 -9.21
CA PRO A 9 -47.62 -5.64 -9.30
C PRO A 9 -48.02 -5.06 -7.91
N GLU A 10 -48.36 -5.92 -6.96
CA GLU A 10 -48.70 -5.51 -5.59
C GLU A 10 -47.46 -4.99 -4.84
N GLU A 11 -46.32 -5.65 -5.02
CA GLU A 11 -45.06 -5.20 -4.46
C GLU A 11 -44.62 -3.86 -5.08
N ILE A 12 -44.76 -3.68 -6.40
CA ILE A 12 -44.48 -2.40 -7.08
C ILE A 12 -45.35 -1.27 -6.51
N ALA A 13 -46.67 -1.48 -6.38
CA ALA A 13 -47.55 -0.48 -5.80
C ALA A 13 -47.16 -0.12 -4.35
N ALA A 14 -46.75 -1.12 -3.55
CA ALA A 14 -46.26 -0.90 -2.18
C ALA A 14 -44.90 -0.13 -2.20
N LEU A 15 -44.00 -0.45 -3.11
CA LEU A 15 -42.73 0.25 -3.27
C LEU A 15 -42.92 1.72 -3.64
N GLU A 16 -43.82 2.02 -4.59
CA GLU A 16 -44.14 3.39 -4.99
C GLU A 16 -44.79 4.18 -3.84
N ALA A 17 -45.65 3.54 -3.06
CA ALA A 17 -46.23 4.13 -1.86
C ALA A 17 -45.19 4.48 -0.77
N LEU A 18 -44.06 3.74 -0.74
CA LEU A 18 -42.93 4.00 0.14
C LEU A 18 -41.93 5.02 -0.47
N GLY A 19 -42.32 5.72 -1.57
CA GLY A 19 -41.53 6.76 -2.19
C GLY A 19 -40.37 6.23 -3.05
N ASN A 20 -40.38 4.96 -3.43
CA ASN A 20 -39.40 4.39 -4.35
C ASN A 20 -39.79 4.67 -5.80
N SER A 21 -38.80 4.73 -6.67
CA SER A 21 -38.97 4.83 -8.11
C SER A 21 -37.96 3.97 -8.85
N ALA A 22 -38.36 3.45 -10.00
CA ALA A 22 -37.45 2.77 -10.92
C ALA A 22 -37.61 3.34 -12.33
N GLU A 23 -36.51 3.36 -13.09
CA GLU A 23 -36.56 3.68 -14.52
C GLU A 23 -37.45 2.67 -15.23
N ALA A 24 -37.30 1.40 -14.92
CA ALA A 24 -38.15 0.30 -15.34
C ALA A 24 -38.16 -0.81 -14.29
N TRP A 25 -39.31 -1.07 -13.66
CA TRP A 25 -39.44 -2.18 -12.69
C TRP A 25 -39.11 -3.54 -13.25
N SER A 26 -39.22 -3.71 -14.58
CA SER A 26 -38.79 -4.94 -15.30
C SER A 26 -37.29 -5.20 -15.28
N GLN A 27 -36.48 -4.22 -14.91
CA GLN A 27 -35.03 -4.36 -14.74
C GLN A 27 -34.64 -4.59 -13.28
N THR A 28 -35.55 -4.41 -12.33
CA THR A 28 -35.36 -4.69 -10.92
C THR A 28 -35.64 -6.18 -10.63
N ARG A 29 -34.75 -6.80 -9.88
CA ARG A 29 -34.89 -8.19 -9.43
C ARG A 29 -34.76 -8.27 -7.91
N VAL A 30 -35.61 -9.06 -7.29
CA VAL A 30 -35.67 -9.26 -5.85
C VAL A 30 -35.70 -10.74 -5.51
N THR A 31 -35.37 -11.12 -4.30
CA THR A 31 -35.43 -12.51 -3.85
C THR A 31 -36.85 -12.95 -3.49
N GLU A 32 -37.10 -14.25 -3.33
CA GLU A 32 -38.41 -14.80 -3.00
C GLU A 32 -38.95 -14.28 -1.63
N ASP A 33 -38.07 -14.03 -0.68
CA ASP A 33 -38.37 -13.54 0.66
C ASP A 33 -38.39 -12.00 0.76
N PHE A 34 -38.28 -11.31 -0.37
CA PHE A 34 -38.27 -9.84 -0.43
C PHE A 34 -39.52 -9.22 0.24
N ARG A 35 -39.31 -8.09 0.91
CA ARG A 35 -40.36 -7.27 1.48
C ARG A 35 -40.22 -5.81 1.04
N PRO A 36 -41.30 -5.13 0.62
CA PRO A 36 -41.20 -3.75 0.08
C PRO A 36 -40.49 -2.75 1.01
N HIS A 37 -40.57 -2.92 2.35
CA HIS A 37 -39.93 -2.04 3.33
C HIS A 37 -38.38 -2.14 3.32
N GLN A 38 -37.79 -3.05 2.57
CA GLN A 38 -36.33 -3.09 2.33
C GLN A 38 -35.86 -1.92 1.47
N LEU A 39 -36.76 -1.33 0.67
CA LEU A 39 -36.48 -0.15 -0.13
C LEU A 39 -37.32 1.02 0.39
N LEU A 40 -36.66 2.17 0.67
CA LEU A 40 -37.34 3.35 1.18
C LEU A 40 -36.75 4.62 0.52
N HIS A 41 -37.57 5.35 -0.25
CA HIS A 41 -37.13 6.51 -1.00
C HIS A 41 -35.90 6.22 -1.88
N ALA A 42 -35.82 5.02 -2.44
CA ALA A 42 -34.76 4.60 -3.33
C ALA A 42 -35.11 4.93 -4.79
N ARG A 43 -34.09 5.27 -5.57
CA ARG A 43 -34.20 5.45 -7.02
C ARG A 43 -33.33 4.40 -7.71
N LEU A 44 -33.96 3.52 -8.49
CA LEU A 44 -33.31 2.40 -9.17
C LEU A 44 -33.26 2.66 -10.69
N GLU A 45 -32.09 2.46 -11.29
CA GLU A 45 -31.85 2.67 -12.71
C GLU A 45 -31.09 1.47 -13.32
N GLY A 46 -31.45 1.10 -14.54
CA GLY A 46 -30.88 -0.09 -15.19
C GLY A 46 -31.11 -1.38 -14.39
N ILE A 47 -30.17 -2.31 -14.44
CA ILE A 47 -30.27 -3.61 -13.79
C ILE A 47 -29.90 -3.50 -12.31
N VAL A 48 -30.89 -3.70 -11.41
CA VAL A 48 -30.66 -3.71 -9.96
C VAL A 48 -31.18 -5.01 -9.35
N GLU A 49 -30.32 -5.72 -8.63
CA GLU A 49 -30.65 -6.96 -7.93
C GLU A 49 -30.53 -6.75 -6.41
N ILE A 50 -31.60 -7.03 -5.67
CA ILE A 50 -31.72 -6.87 -4.22
C ILE A 50 -31.70 -8.24 -3.55
N GLY A 51 -30.62 -8.54 -2.85
CA GLY A 51 -30.40 -9.80 -2.14
C GLY A 51 -31.25 -9.95 -0.87
N PRO A 52 -31.21 -11.14 -0.22
CA PRO A 52 -31.98 -11.42 0.97
C PRO A 52 -31.65 -10.41 2.09
N GLY A 53 -32.66 -9.80 2.70
CA GLY A 53 -32.47 -8.86 3.80
C GLY A 53 -31.71 -7.59 3.47
N ALA A 54 -31.28 -7.39 2.22
CA ALA A 54 -30.60 -6.18 1.78
C ALA A 54 -31.53 -4.97 1.81
N ARG A 55 -31.01 -3.81 2.17
CA ARG A 55 -31.77 -2.57 2.34
C ARG A 55 -31.17 -1.42 1.55
N VAL A 56 -32.01 -0.67 0.83
CA VAL A 56 -31.61 0.56 0.13
C VAL A 56 -32.53 1.71 0.59
N ILE A 57 -31.93 2.72 1.22
CA ILE A 57 -32.65 3.80 1.87
C ILE A 57 -32.12 5.14 1.37
N ARG A 58 -33.01 6.02 0.85
CA ARG A 58 -32.67 7.37 0.38
C ARG A 58 -31.42 7.39 -0.49
N SER A 59 -31.33 6.44 -1.43
CA SER A 59 -30.15 6.25 -2.26
C SER A 59 -30.52 6.05 -3.73
N ARG A 60 -29.64 6.51 -4.64
CA ARG A 60 -29.72 6.16 -6.05
C ARG A 60 -28.78 5.01 -6.35
N VAL A 61 -29.32 3.97 -6.99
CA VAL A 61 -28.57 2.76 -7.37
C VAL A 61 -28.78 2.47 -8.85
N SER A 62 -27.70 2.31 -9.60
CA SER A 62 -27.73 2.04 -11.03
C SER A 62 -26.79 0.92 -11.43
N ASN A 63 -27.31 -0.14 -12.07
CA ASN A 63 -26.56 -1.31 -12.52
C ASN A 63 -25.72 -1.94 -11.41
N TYR A 64 -26.38 -2.35 -10.30
CA TYR A 64 -25.73 -2.98 -9.16
C TYR A 64 -26.50 -4.18 -8.61
N ARG A 65 -25.75 -5.18 -8.17
CA ARG A 65 -26.24 -6.24 -7.28
C ARG A 65 -25.92 -5.89 -5.85
N ILE A 66 -26.89 -5.89 -4.96
CA ILE A 66 -26.74 -5.65 -3.51
C ILE A 66 -26.84 -7.00 -2.80
N GLY A 67 -25.79 -7.43 -2.14
CA GLY A 67 -25.69 -8.72 -1.46
C GLY A 67 -26.50 -8.81 -0.19
N GLU A 68 -26.61 -10.04 0.33
CA GLU A 68 -27.39 -10.38 1.52
C GLU A 68 -27.00 -9.53 2.72
N GLY A 69 -28.02 -9.08 3.50
CA GLY A 69 -27.83 -8.33 4.75
C GLY A 69 -27.25 -6.92 4.61
N SER A 70 -26.91 -6.51 3.39
CA SER A 70 -26.21 -5.23 3.17
C SER A 70 -27.14 -4.01 3.25
N LEU A 71 -26.62 -2.92 3.78
CA LEU A 71 -27.29 -1.62 3.90
C LEU A 71 -26.62 -0.57 3.00
N VAL A 72 -27.43 0.06 2.14
CA VAL A 72 -27.04 1.25 1.35
C VAL A 72 -27.95 2.39 1.77
N GLU A 73 -27.43 3.39 2.49
CA GLU A 73 -28.23 4.47 3.04
C GLU A 73 -27.64 5.84 2.78
N GLY A 74 -28.45 6.76 2.23
CA GLY A 74 -28.06 8.16 2.02
C GLY A 74 -26.94 8.33 0.99
N VAL A 75 -26.83 7.43 0.01
CA VAL A 75 -25.81 7.46 -1.03
C VAL A 75 -26.34 8.26 -2.23
N THR A 76 -25.64 9.31 -2.60
CA THR A 76 -26.06 10.16 -3.73
C THR A 76 -26.10 9.38 -5.04
N ALA A 77 -25.08 8.57 -5.32
CA ALA A 77 -25.07 7.65 -6.45
C ALA A 77 -24.14 6.47 -6.19
N LEU A 78 -24.70 5.26 -6.28
CA LEU A 78 -23.99 3.99 -6.41
C LEU A 78 -24.26 3.48 -7.83
N GLU A 79 -23.27 3.61 -8.73
CA GLU A 79 -23.53 3.43 -10.16
C GLU A 79 -22.39 2.71 -10.90
N CYS A 80 -22.78 1.80 -11.81
CA CYS A 80 -21.87 1.23 -12.81
C CYS A 80 -22.38 1.72 -14.19
N ARG A 81 -21.64 2.65 -14.80
CA ARG A 81 -22.03 3.38 -16.02
C ARG A 81 -21.55 2.69 -17.29
N SER A 82 -20.52 1.87 -17.17
CA SER A 82 -19.90 1.16 -18.27
C SER A 82 -19.25 -0.13 -17.80
N ARG A 83 -18.83 -0.98 -18.75
CA ARG A 83 -18.02 -2.17 -18.45
C ARG A 83 -16.73 -1.74 -17.75
N SER A 84 -16.45 -2.29 -16.59
CA SER A 84 -15.29 -1.96 -15.76
C SER A 84 -14.62 -3.22 -15.24
N SER A 85 -13.30 -3.19 -15.10
CA SER A 85 -12.50 -4.18 -14.36
C SER A 85 -12.38 -3.84 -12.88
N PHE A 86 -13.03 -2.76 -12.44
CA PHE A 86 -13.04 -2.31 -11.04
C PHE A 86 -11.63 -2.11 -10.47
N GLY A 87 -10.77 -1.43 -11.23
CA GLY A 87 -9.39 -1.15 -10.83
C GLY A 87 -8.39 -2.28 -11.10
N ASN A 88 -8.84 -3.48 -11.48
CA ASN A 88 -7.92 -4.55 -11.86
C ASN A 88 -7.28 -4.25 -13.22
N GLY A 89 -5.95 -4.43 -13.32
CA GLY A 89 -5.18 -4.14 -14.52
C GLY A 89 -4.70 -2.69 -14.64
N VAL A 90 -5.05 -1.80 -13.70
CA VAL A 90 -4.56 -0.41 -13.69
C VAL A 90 -3.03 -0.41 -13.56
N PRO A 91 -2.31 0.30 -14.44
CA PRO A 91 -0.87 0.44 -14.35
C PRO A 91 -0.49 1.49 -13.29
N VAL A 92 0.43 1.14 -12.41
CA VAL A 92 0.98 2.01 -11.37
C VAL A 92 2.47 2.22 -11.62
N ALA A 93 2.91 3.47 -11.76
CA ALA A 93 4.31 3.83 -12.00
C ALA A 93 5.05 3.94 -10.67
N THR A 94 5.49 2.81 -10.13
CA THR A 94 6.20 2.75 -8.84
C THR A 94 7.70 2.94 -8.97
N MET A 95 8.38 3.36 -7.90
CA MET A 95 9.83 3.56 -7.76
C MET A 95 10.46 4.61 -8.67
N ASN A 96 9.71 5.24 -9.55
CA ASN A 96 10.19 6.29 -10.43
C ASN A 96 9.03 7.13 -10.96
N GLU A 97 8.95 8.39 -10.62
CA GLU A 97 7.92 9.31 -11.11
C GLU A 97 7.93 9.47 -12.65
N CYS A 98 9.09 9.24 -13.28
CA CYS A 98 9.21 9.24 -14.74
C CYS A 98 8.78 7.92 -15.41
N GLY A 99 8.30 6.94 -14.63
CA GLY A 99 7.87 5.63 -15.13
C GLY A 99 9.02 4.64 -15.36
N GLY A 100 8.75 3.57 -16.11
CA GLY A 100 9.71 2.51 -16.44
C GLY A 100 9.71 1.32 -15.48
N ARG A 101 8.98 1.40 -14.35
CA ARG A 101 8.80 0.30 -13.39
C ARG A 101 7.33 0.09 -13.08
N THR A 102 6.53 0.00 -14.14
CA THR A 102 5.08 -0.15 -14.02
C THR A 102 4.70 -1.51 -13.46
N VAL A 103 3.77 -1.50 -12.51
CA VAL A 103 3.09 -2.68 -11.96
C VAL A 103 1.60 -2.57 -12.26
N LYS A 104 1.02 -3.54 -12.95
CA LYS A 104 -0.43 -3.62 -13.10
C LYS A 104 -1.02 -4.19 -11.81
N ILE A 105 -1.84 -3.40 -11.12
CA ILE A 105 -2.45 -3.81 -9.86
C ILE A 105 -3.67 -4.72 -10.10
N PHE A 106 -3.95 -5.60 -9.14
CA PHE A 106 -5.13 -6.46 -9.14
C PHE A 106 -5.39 -6.99 -7.72
N ASP A 107 -6.59 -7.47 -7.44
CA ASP A 107 -7.05 -7.81 -6.09
C ASP A 107 -6.33 -9.01 -5.44
N ARG A 108 -5.48 -9.73 -6.19
CA ARG A 108 -4.63 -10.83 -5.69
C ARG A 108 -3.14 -10.50 -5.72
N LEU A 109 -2.77 -9.24 -5.92
CA LEU A 109 -1.37 -8.84 -5.98
C LEU A 109 -0.70 -9.07 -4.62
N SER A 110 0.50 -9.66 -4.65
CA SER A 110 1.41 -9.75 -3.50
C SER A 110 2.66 -8.90 -3.69
N ALA A 111 3.33 -8.57 -2.60
CA ALA A 111 4.60 -7.84 -2.62
C ALA A 111 5.64 -8.52 -3.52
N GLN A 112 5.69 -9.86 -3.52
CA GLN A 112 6.63 -10.63 -4.31
C GLN A 112 6.36 -10.52 -5.81
N VAL A 113 5.10 -10.62 -6.23
CA VAL A 113 4.72 -10.46 -7.64
C VAL A 113 5.00 -9.04 -8.11
N ALA A 114 4.59 -8.04 -7.31
CA ALA A 114 4.87 -6.64 -7.61
C ALA A 114 6.37 -6.35 -7.70
N TYR A 115 7.17 -6.93 -6.80
CA TYR A 115 8.63 -6.80 -6.83
C TYR A 115 9.23 -7.35 -8.14
N VAL A 116 8.79 -8.53 -8.58
CA VAL A 116 9.24 -9.09 -9.86
C VAL A 116 8.88 -8.15 -11.00
N MET A 117 7.63 -7.67 -11.05
CA MET A 117 7.18 -6.74 -12.11
C MET A 117 7.98 -5.43 -12.12
N ALA A 118 8.26 -4.84 -10.96
CA ALA A 118 8.95 -3.56 -10.85
C ALA A 118 10.47 -3.65 -11.08
N VAL A 119 11.13 -4.72 -10.58
CA VAL A 119 12.59 -4.79 -10.48
C VAL A 119 13.24 -5.67 -11.56
N TYR A 120 12.55 -6.74 -12.00
CA TYR A 120 13.11 -7.66 -13.00
C TYR A 120 12.91 -7.17 -14.45
N ARG A 121 12.95 -5.86 -14.69
CA ARG A 121 12.75 -5.25 -16.03
C ARG A 121 13.78 -5.71 -17.07
N HIS A 122 14.92 -6.22 -16.63
CA HIS A 122 15.93 -6.87 -17.48
C HIS A 122 15.49 -8.25 -18.02
N ARG A 123 14.30 -8.75 -17.61
CA ARG A 123 13.67 -9.97 -18.09
C ARG A 123 12.37 -9.65 -18.85
N PRO A 124 12.41 -8.98 -20.00
CA PRO A 124 11.21 -8.41 -20.64
C PRO A 124 10.16 -9.47 -21.00
N GLN A 125 10.57 -10.68 -21.37
CA GLN A 125 9.63 -11.78 -21.67
C GLN A 125 8.85 -12.22 -20.44
N THR A 126 9.50 -12.30 -19.28
CA THR A 126 8.84 -12.65 -18.00
C THR A 126 7.84 -11.56 -17.60
N ILE A 127 8.23 -10.29 -17.76
CA ILE A 127 7.33 -9.17 -17.45
C ILE A 127 6.12 -9.18 -18.38
N ALA A 128 6.33 -9.32 -19.69
CA ALA A 128 5.23 -9.39 -20.65
C ALA A 128 4.27 -10.56 -20.39
N ALA A 129 4.79 -11.72 -19.95
CA ALA A 129 3.96 -12.86 -19.56
C ALA A 129 3.11 -12.56 -18.32
N LEU A 130 3.69 -11.94 -17.29
CA LEU A 130 2.97 -11.52 -16.08
C LEU A 130 1.90 -10.46 -16.39
N GLU A 131 2.24 -9.45 -17.18
CA GLU A 131 1.28 -8.40 -17.59
C GLU A 131 0.10 -9.02 -18.36
N LYS A 132 0.36 -9.96 -19.28
CA LYS A 132 -0.69 -10.68 -20.01
C LYS A 132 -1.61 -11.50 -19.06
N MET A 133 -1.04 -12.14 -18.04
CA MET A 133 -1.83 -12.86 -17.04
C MET A 133 -2.73 -11.89 -16.24
N VAL A 134 -2.23 -10.72 -15.87
CA VAL A 134 -3.03 -9.70 -15.17
C VAL A 134 -4.12 -9.15 -16.08
N ASP A 135 -3.83 -8.90 -17.37
CA ASP A 135 -4.83 -8.43 -18.35
C ASP A 135 -5.97 -9.46 -18.52
N ALA A 136 -5.62 -10.73 -18.65
CA ALA A 136 -6.62 -11.80 -18.74
C ALA A 136 -7.48 -11.89 -17.46
N TYR A 137 -6.87 -11.75 -16.30
CA TYR A 137 -7.57 -11.72 -15.02
C TYR A 137 -8.49 -10.50 -14.89
N ALA A 138 -8.02 -9.32 -15.28
CA ALA A 138 -8.82 -8.09 -15.27
C ALA A 138 -10.03 -8.21 -16.21
N GLU A 139 -9.87 -8.81 -17.39
CA GLU A 139 -10.98 -9.06 -18.32
C GLU A 139 -12.00 -10.04 -17.73
N GLU A 140 -11.55 -11.13 -17.08
CA GLU A 140 -12.45 -12.07 -16.38
C GLU A 140 -13.26 -11.39 -15.27
N ARG A 141 -12.68 -10.38 -14.61
CA ARG A 141 -13.33 -9.60 -13.54
C ARG A 141 -14.24 -8.51 -14.07
N SER A 142 -14.14 -8.16 -15.34
CA SER A 142 -14.87 -7.05 -15.92
C SER A 142 -16.37 -7.33 -16.02
N SER A 143 -17.18 -6.35 -15.66
CA SER A 143 -18.64 -6.42 -15.70
C SER A 143 -19.25 -5.05 -16.00
N GLU A 144 -20.46 -5.05 -16.54
CA GLU A 144 -21.33 -3.85 -16.67
C GLU A 144 -22.19 -3.64 -15.42
N ILE A 145 -22.20 -4.60 -14.50
CA ILE A 145 -22.96 -4.55 -13.26
C ILE A 145 -21.96 -4.58 -12.09
N GLY A 146 -22.05 -3.56 -11.24
CA GLY A 146 -21.30 -3.51 -9.99
C GLY A 146 -21.83 -4.50 -8.95
N GLU A 147 -21.04 -4.78 -7.94
CA GLU A 147 -21.38 -5.75 -6.91
C GLU A 147 -21.09 -5.17 -5.53
N VAL A 148 -22.07 -5.27 -4.63
CA VAL A 148 -21.92 -5.13 -3.19
C VAL A 148 -22.06 -6.53 -2.59
N GLY A 149 -21.04 -6.98 -1.87
CA GLY A 149 -21.03 -8.27 -1.18
C GLY A 149 -22.06 -8.35 -0.07
N SER A 150 -21.99 -9.39 0.75
CA SER A 150 -22.88 -9.59 1.88
C SER A 150 -22.43 -8.79 3.11
N ASP A 151 -23.39 -8.44 3.98
CA ASP A 151 -23.17 -7.78 5.28
C ASP A 151 -22.39 -6.46 5.20
N CYS A 152 -22.51 -5.75 4.08
CA CYS A 152 -21.87 -4.45 3.88
C CYS A 152 -22.67 -3.32 4.51
N ARG A 153 -21.98 -2.27 4.98
CA ARG A 153 -22.58 -1.05 5.47
C ARG A 153 -22.07 0.15 4.68
N ILE A 154 -22.90 0.73 3.82
CA ILE A 154 -22.57 1.87 2.96
C ILE A 154 -23.50 3.02 3.35
N VAL A 155 -22.96 4.05 4.01
CA VAL A 155 -23.76 5.14 4.57
C VAL A 155 -23.17 6.51 4.23
N GLY A 156 -24.02 7.43 3.77
CA GLY A 156 -23.67 8.83 3.58
C GLY A 156 -22.62 9.14 2.51
N ALA A 157 -22.25 8.16 1.70
CA ALA A 157 -21.28 8.36 0.62
C ALA A 157 -21.90 9.21 -0.53
N ARG A 158 -21.08 10.05 -1.17
CA ARG A 158 -21.56 10.82 -2.30
C ARG A 158 -21.59 9.99 -3.57
N PHE A 159 -20.42 9.64 -4.10
CA PHE A 159 -20.28 8.95 -5.38
C PHE A 159 -19.48 7.68 -5.25
N ILE A 160 -20.09 6.56 -5.63
CA ILE A 160 -19.45 5.25 -5.75
C ILE A 160 -19.68 4.79 -7.18
N ARG A 161 -18.62 4.78 -8.01
CA ARG A 161 -18.68 4.58 -9.45
C ARG A 161 -17.74 3.47 -9.89
N GLU A 162 -18.24 2.51 -10.64
CA GLU A 162 -17.42 1.37 -11.10
C GLU A 162 -16.61 0.75 -9.95
N VAL A 163 -17.26 0.46 -8.81
CA VAL A 163 -16.61 -0.12 -7.63
C VAL A 163 -17.18 -1.50 -7.34
N ARG A 164 -16.29 -2.48 -7.22
CA ARG A 164 -16.62 -3.80 -6.68
C ARG A 164 -16.37 -3.81 -5.18
N ILE A 165 -17.37 -4.20 -4.41
CA ILE A 165 -17.36 -4.17 -2.95
C ILE A 165 -17.48 -5.60 -2.43
N GLY A 166 -16.49 -6.08 -1.70
CA GLY A 166 -16.45 -7.40 -1.06
C GLY A 166 -17.38 -7.51 0.14
N ASN A 167 -17.30 -8.64 0.85
CA ASN A 167 -18.16 -8.90 2.00
C ASN A 167 -17.71 -8.11 3.24
N GLY A 168 -18.68 -7.69 4.08
CA GLY A 168 -18.39 -7.00 5.34
C GLY A 168 -17.66 -5.68 5.19
N VAL A 169 -17.71 -5.06 4.03
CA VAL A 169 -17.09 -3.75 3.78
C VAL A 169 -17.91 -2.65 4.45
N GLU A 170 -17.21 -1.70 5.07
CA GLU A 170 -17.82 -0.50 5.64
C GLU A 170 -17.40 0.74 4.84
N ILE A 171 -18.37 1.52 4.36
CA ILE A 171 -18.14 2.84 3.73
C ILE A 171 -18.98 3.86 4.50
N ASP A 172 -18.33 4.86 5.10
CA ASP A 172 -18.99 5.88 5.89
C ASP A 172 -18.57 7.28 5.45
N GLY A 173 -19.45 8.01 4.77
CA GLY A 173 -19.24 9.40 4.38
C GLY A 173 -18.14 9.64 3.32
N ALA A 174 -17.78 8.66 2.52
CA ALA A 174 -16.80 8.85 1.44
C ALA A 174 -17.29 9.88 0.40
N SER A 175 -16.38 10.77 -0.04
CA SER A 175 -16.70 11.77 -1.05
C SER A 175 -16.81 11.17 -2.45
N ILE A 176 -15.82 10.39 -2.87
CA ILE A 176 -15.84 9.68 -4.15
C ILE A 176 -14.95 8.44 -4.12
N LEU A 177 -15.48 7.35 -4.66
CA LEU A 177 -14.75 6.13 -5.00
C LEU A 177 -15.03 5.84 -6.48
N GLU A 178 -13.99 5.72 -7.28
CA GLU A 178 -14.14 5.49 -8.72
C GLU A 178 -13.12 4.47 -9.24
N ASN A 179 -13.59 3.51 -10.03
CA ASN A 179 -12.80 2.43 -10.63
C ASN A 179 -11.97 1.68 -9.57
N ALA A 180 -12.65 1.00 -8.64
CA ALA A 180 -11.96 0.38 -7.50
C ALA A 180 -12.52 -1.00 -7.13
N THR A 181 -11.67 -1.80 -6.51
CA THR A 181 -12.08 -3.00 -5.76
C THR A 181 -11.77 -2.81 -4.28
N LEU A 182 -12.79 -2.95 -3.45
CA LEU A 182 -12.67 -3.05 -2.00
C LEU A 182 -12.85 -4.52 -1.62
N CYS A 183 -11.80 -5.19 -1.16
CA CYS A 183 -11.86 -6.58 -0.74
C CYS A 183 -12.56 -6.74 0.62
N ASP A 184 -12.79 -7.98 1.05
CA ASP A 184 -13.55 -8.31 2.24
C ASP A 184 -13.05 -7.58 3.50
N GLY A 185 -13.96 -6.99 4.24
CA GLY A 185 -13.68 -6.26 5.48
C GLY A 185 -12.87 -4.96 5.31
N ALA A 186 -12.68 -4.48 4.09
CA ALA A 186 -12.07 -3.17 3.88
C ALA A 186 -12.98 -2.05 4.41
N ARG A 187 -12.38 -0.94 4.84
CA ARG A 187 -13.10 0.21 5.39
C ARG A 187 -12.68 1.51 4.69
N VAL A 188 -13.69 2.30 4.31
CA VAL A 188 -13.48 3.63 3.72
C VAL A 188 -14.28 4.65 4.52
N GLY A 189 -13.59 5.63 5.09
CA GLY A 189 -14.20 6.61 5.99
C GLY A 189 -14.50 7.96 5.35
N VAL A 190 -14.70 8.94 6.24
CA VAL A 190 -15.24 10.25 5.90
C VAL A 190 -14.32 11.04 4.97
N ASP A 191 -14.92 11.70 3.98
CA ASP A 191 -14.27 12.60 3.01
C ASP A 191 -13.14 11.98 2.17
N VAL A 192 -13.04 10.65 2.15
CA VAL A 192 -12.06 9.95 1.30
C VAL A 192 -12.37 10.19 -0.18
N LYS A 193 -11.32 10.41 -0.98
CA LYS A 193 -11.35 10.44 -2.43
C LYS A 193 -10.38 9.39 -2.96
N ALA A 194 -10.90 8.43 -3.72
CA ALA A 194 -10.07 7.35 -4.25
C ALA A 194 -10.42 7.03 -5.71
N TYR A 195 -9.38 6.87 -6.51
CA TYR A 195 -9.47 6.61 -7.94
C TYR A 195 -8.49 5.52 -8.34
N ASP A 196 -8.92 4.60 -9.22
CA ASP A 196 -8.05 3.55 -9.75
C ASP A 196 -7.37 2.75 -8.63
N LEU A 197 -8.18 2.20 -7.72
CA LEU A 197 -7.72 1.65 -6.45
C LEU A 197 -8.00 0.15 -6.32
N ILE A 198 -7.05 -0.59 -5.78
CA ILE A 198 -7.32 -1.88 -5.12
C ILE A 198 -7.06 -1.71 -3.63
N ALA A 199 -8.08 -1.95 -2.81
CA ALA A 199 -7.99 -1.98 -1.34
C ALA A 199 -8.20 -3.43 -0.87
N ALA A 200 -7.14 -4.08 -0.43
CA ALA A 200 -7.14 -5.48 -0.03
C ALA A 200 -7.83 -5.70 1.33
N GLU A 201 -7.94 -6.95 1.75
CA GLU A 201 -8.71 -7.37 2.92
C GLU A 201 -8.29 -6.64 4.19
N GLY A 202 -9.30 -6.14 4.91
CA GLY A 202 -9.11 -5.45 6.18
C GLY A 202 -8.31 -4.14 6.09
N SER A 203 -8.07 -3.61 4.89
CA SER A 203 -7.44 -2.30 4.72
C SER A 203 -8.36 -1.17 5.16
N VAL A 204 -7.78 -0.05 5.58
CA VAL A 204 -8.50 1.14 6.04
C VAL A 204 -7.99 2.37 5.32
N ILE A 205 -8.90 3.13 4.69
CA ILE A 205 -8.61 4.44 4.10
C ILE A 205 -9.58 5.43 4.71
N ASP A 206 -9.10 6.44 5.45
CA ASP A 206 -9.98 7.23 6.31
C ASP A 206 -9.60 8.72 6.35
N ASN A 207 -10.50 9.51 6.97
CA ASN A 207 -10.31 10.89 7.39
C ASN A 207 -9.68 11.80 6.32
N GLY A 208 -10.35 11.92 5.17
CA GLY A 208 -9.97 12.86 4.12
C GLY A 208 -8.74 12.47 3.30
N SER A 209 -8.31 11.21 3.37
CA SER A 209 -7.20 10.73 2.53
C SER A 209 -7.55 10.78 1.05
N ILE A 210 -6.55 11.08 0.20
CA ILE A 210 -6.68 11.15 -1.26
C ILE A 210 -5.74 10.11 -1.85
N VAL A 211 -6.30 9.16 -2.62
CA VAL A 211 -5.56 8.00 -3.12
C VAL A 211 -5.84 7.82 -4.61
N GLU A 212 -4.80 7.84 -5.44
CA GLU A 212 -4.94 7.75 -6.89
C GLU A 212 -3.94 6.75 -7.48
N ARG A 213 -4.43 5.81 -8.29
CA ARG A 213 -3.63 4.71 -8.88
C ARG A 213 -2.73 4.03 -7.85
N CYS A 214 -3.39 3.40 -6.87
CA CYS A 214 -2.69 2.76 -5.76
C CYS A 214 -3.17 1.33 -5.49
N PHE A 215 -2.26 0.54 -4.93
CA PHE A 215 -2.59 -0.72 -4.27
C PHE A 215 -2.41 -0.56 -2.76
N VAL A 216 -3.47 -0.80 -2.00
CA VAL A 216 -3.46 -0.76 -0.54
C VAL A 216 -3.66 -2.18 -0.02
N GLY A 217 -2.60 -2.82 0.42
CA GLY A 217 -2.52 -4.23 0.79
C GLY A 217 -3.26 -4.59 2.09
N GLU A 218 -3.19 -5.87 2.46
CA GLU A 218 -3.88 -6.41 3.63
C GLU A 218 -3.55 -5.65 4.91
N SER A 219 -4.59 -5.26 5.64
CA SER A 219 -4.48 -4.58 6.94
C SER A 219 -3.63 -3.31 6.91
N CYS A 220 -3.46 -2.71 5.74
CA CYS A 220 -2.86 -1.38 5.62
C CYS A 220 -3.80 -0.30 6.11
N ARG A 221 -3.23 0.82 6.55
CA ARG A 221 -4.01 1.99 6.95
C ARG A 221 -3.43 3.27 6.33
N LEU A 222 -4.28 4.02 5.60
CA LEU A 222 -4.01 5.37 5.11
C LEU A 222 -5.00 6.32 5.79
N ASP A 223 -4.53 7.33 6.52
CA ASP A 223 -5.40 8.08 7.43
C ASP A 223 -4.96 9.54 7.60
N LYS A 224 -5.83 10.35 8.20
CA LYS A 224 -5.57 11.75 8.61
C LYS A 224 -5.09 12.64 7.48
N GLY A 225 -5.77 12.55 6.33
CA GLY A 225 -5.45 13.37 5.16
C GLY A 225 -4.18 12.95 4.43
N PHE A 226 -3.75 11.70 4.56
CA PHE A 226 -2.62 11.18 3.79
C PHE A 226 -2.92 11.22 2.29
N THR A 227 -1.96 11.69 1.49
CA THR A 227 -2.08 11.71 0.04
C THR A 227 -1.15 10.68 -0.60
N ALA A 228 -1.66 9.90 -1.55
CA ALA A 228 -0.88 8.89 -2.25
C ALA A 228 -1.21 8.86 -3.74
N ALA A 229 -0.19 8.84 -4.57
CA ALA A 229 -0.33 8.66 -6.02
C ALA A 229 0.70 7.63 -6.53
N GLU A 230 0.32 6.84 -7.53
CA GLU A 230 1.21 5.87 -8.21
C GLU A 230 1.96 4.95 -7.23
N SER A 231 1.32 4.52 -6.14
CA SER A 231 2.01 3.91 -5.00
C SER A 231 1.44 2.55 -4.62
N LEU A 232 2.34 1.67 -4.17
CA LEU A 232 2.01 0.34 -3.69
C LEU A 232 2.31 0.26 -2.19
N PHE A 233 1.31 -0.10 -1.41
CA PHE A 233 1.44 -0.33 0.04
C PHE A 233 1.14 -1.80 0.32
N PHE A 234 2.11 -2.53 0.89
CA PHE A 234 1.94 -3.93 1.24
C PHE A 234 1.70 -4.12 2.73
N ALA A 235 1.36 -5.32 3.10
CA ALA A 235 0.73 -5.73 4.34
C ALA A 235 1.17 -4.98 5.61
N ASN A 236 0.21 -4.62 6.45
CA ASN A 236 0.40 -3.96 7.74
C ASN A 236 1.13 -2.58 7.66
N SER A 237 1.19 -1.95 6.49
CA SER A 237 1.73 -0.60 6.36
C SER A 237 0.75 0.42 6.94
N HIS A 238 1.29 1.48 7.57
CA HIS A 238 0.48 2.48 8.24
C HIS A 238 1.02 3.89 7.95
N CYS A 239 0.29 4.68 7.16
CA CYS A 239 0.67 6.01 6.75
C CYS A 239 -0.39 7.04 7.12
N GLU A 240 0.02 8.13 7.74
CA GLU A 240 -0.83 9.23 8.18
C GLU A 240 -0.18 10.59 7.89
N ASN A 241 -0.99 11.60 7.64
CA ASN A 241 -0.59 13.03 7.59
C ASN A 241 0.48 13.41 6.54
N GLY A 242 1.04 12.50 5.80
CA GLY A 242 2.15 12.73 4.87
C GLY A 242 1.75 12.61 3.41
N GLU A 243 2.76 12.50 2.56
CA GLU A 243 2.61 12.34 1.12
C GLU A 243 3.47 11.19 0.61
N ALA A 244 2.93 10.44 -0.34
CA ALA A 244 3.64 9.40 -1.08
C ALA A 244 3.41 9.54 -2.58
N ALA A 245 4.48 9.49 -3.36
CA ALA A 245 4.43 9.47 -4.81
C ALA A 245 5.35 8.39 -5.36
N SER A 246 4.80 7.51 -6.19
CA SER A 246 5.56 6.44 -6.88
C SER A 246 6.39 5.54 -5.94
N ILE A 247 5.87 5.22 -4.73
CA ILE A 247 6.61 4.38 -3.79
C ILE A 247 6.26 2.89 -3.92
N PHE A 248 7.23 2.06 -3.60
CA PHE A 248 7.04 0.64 -3.30
C PHE A 248 7.20 0.42 -1.79
N ALA A 249 6.12 0.63 -1.06
CA ALA A 249 6.10 0.39 0.38
C ALA A 249 5.85 -1.09 0.65
N GLY A 250 6.91 -1.85 0.83
CA GLY A 250 6.85 -3.23 1.31
C GLY A 250 6.22 -3.32 2.71
N PRO A 251 5.98 -4.55 3.21
CA PRO A 251 5.27 -4.76 4.47
C PRO A 251 5.82 -3.95 5.64
N TYR A 252 4.93 -3.53 6.55
CA TYR A 252 5.28 -2.78 7.78
C TYR A 252 5.96 -1.44 7.54
N THR A 253 5.66 -0.77 6.44
CA THR A 253 6.07 0.62 6.23
C THR A 253 5.23 1.55 7.08
N VAL A 254 5.88 2.45 7.82
CA VAL A 254 5.23 3.36 8.77
C VAL A 254 5.67 4.80 8.55
N SER A 255 4.67 5.71 8.40
CA SER A 255 4.85 7.16 8.32
C SER A 255 3.66 7.84 9.01
N HIS A 256 3.85 8.31 10.25
CA HIS A 256 2.72 8.84 11.05
C HIS A 256 2.71 10.36 11.21
N HIS A 257 3.75 11.05 10.76
CA HIS A 257 3.94 12.46 11.07
C HIS A 257 3.73 13.37 9.86
N LYS A 258 3.28 14.60 10.12
CA LYS A 258 3.17 15.65 9.10
C LYS A 258 4.55 15.95 8.49
N SER A 259 4.52 16.47 7.27
CA SER A 259 5.70 16.87 6.49
C SER A 259 6.66 15.72 6.14
N SER A 260 6.24 14.47 6.24
CA SER A 260 7.00 13.35 5.69
C SER A 260 6.68 13.21 4.21
N LEU A 261 7.73 13.15 3.39
CA LEU A 261 7.63 13.03 1.94
C LEU A 261 8.36 11.76 1.50
N LEU A 262 7.61 10.85 0.88
CA LEU A 262 8.10 9.58 0.38
C LEU A 262 7.96 9.56 -1.14
N ILE A 263 9.08 9.68 -1.87
CA ILE A 263 9.05 9.72 -3.34
C ILE A 263 9.94 8.63 -3.92
N ALA A 264 9.35 7.80 -4.79
CA ALA A 264 10.02 6.82 -5.63
C ALA A 264 11.02 5.90 -4.90
N GLY A 265 10.78 5.65 -3.62
CA GLY A 265 11.58 4.73 -2.80
C GLY A 265 10.99 3.32 -2.76
N MET A 266 11.85 2.34 -2.52
CA MET A 266 11.46 0.98 -2.15
C MET A 266 11.97 0.66 -0.75
N PHE A 267 11.10 0.21 0.12
CA PHE A 267 11.42 -0.08 1.52
C PHE A 267 10.47 -1.13 2.11
N SER A 268 10.85 -1.72 3.24
CA SER A 268 10.00 -2.62 4.02
C SER A 268 10.40 -2.58 5.49
N PHE A 269 9.46 -2.88 6.37
CA PHE A 269 9.68 -2.74 7.82
C PHE A 269 10.29 -1.39 8.18
N PHE A 270 9.88 -0.39 7.47
CA PHE A 270 10.48 0.95 7.43
C PHE A 270 9.75 1.90 8.37
N ASN A 271 10.48 2.85 8.96
CA ASN A 271 9.87 3.90 9.76
C ASN A 271 10.40 5.28 9.35
N ALA A 272 9.52 6.09 8.75
CA ALA A 272 9.79 7.49 8.46
C ALA A 272 9.61 8.36 9.71
N GLY A 273 10.64 9.04 10.13
CA GLY A 273 10.57 10.05 11.22
C GLY A 273 9.84 11.32 10.78
N SER A 274 9.43 12.13 11.73
CA SER A 274 8.74 13.41 11.49
C SER A 274 9.56 14.33 10.58
N GLY A 275 8.95 14.80 9.48
CA GLY A 275 9.62 15.70 8.53
C GLY A 275 10.75 15.04 7.74
N SER A 276 10.85 13.70 7.74
CA SER A 276 11.82 13.03 6.90
C SER A 276 11.45 13.14 5.43
N ASN A 277 12.45 13.23 4.56
CA ASN A 277 12.27 13.44 3.14
C ASN A 277 13.15 12.47 2.34
N GLN A 278 12.52 11.69 1.49
CA GLN A 278 13.16 10.74 0.59
C GLN A 278 12.92 11.20 -0.84
N SER A 279 13.73 12.13 -1.30
CA SER A 279 13.64 12.67 -2.64
C SER A 279 15.00 13.24 -3.06
N ASN A 280 15.08 13.89 -4.21
CA ASN A 280 16.22 14.70 -4.59
C ASN A 280 15.85 16.17 -4.81
N HIS A 281 14.65 16.57 -4.43
CA HIS A 281 14.11 17.91 -4.71
C HIS A 281 14.94 19.03 -4.06
N LEU A 282 15.43 18.82 -2.84
CA LEU A 282 16.29 19.78 -2.16
C LEU A 282 17.55 20.13 -2.97
N PHE A 283 18.09 19.16 -3.70
CA PHE A 283 19.32 19.30 -4.47
C PHE A 283 19.08 19.52 -5.96
N LYS A 284 17.81 19.55 -6.40
CA LYS A 284 17.40 19.72 -7.81
C LYS A 284 18.11 18.76 -8.78
N SER A 285 18.25 17.50 -8.38
CA SER A 285 19.00 16.47 -9.13
C SER A 285 18.17 15.78 -10.22
N GLY A 286 16.97 16.28 -10.52
CA GLY A 286 16.05 15.71 -11.50
C GLY A 286 15.05 14.74 -10.90
N ALA A 287 14.20 14.14 -11.72
CA ALA A 287 13.06 13.34 -11.28
C ALA A 287 13.36 11.85 -11.09
N VAL A 288 14.59 11.39 -11.28
CA VAL A 288 14.97 9.98 -11.07
C VAL A 288 15.41 9.80 -9.61
N HIS A 289 14.59 9.15 -8.81
CA HIS A 289 14.82 8.95 -7.38
C HIS A 289 15.33 7.53 -7.07
N GLN A 290 14.55 6.51 -7.24
CA GLN A 290 14.91 5.08 -7.15
C GLN A 290 15.75 4.67 -5.93
N SER A 291 15.52 5.28 -4.78
CA SER A 291 16.20 4.87 -3.55
C SER A 291 15.71 3.51 -3.06
N VAL A 292 16.60 2.73 -2.46
CA VAL A 292 16.27 1.45 -1.82
C VAL A 292 16.74 1.49 -0.37
N HIS A 293 15.78 1.48 0.55
CA HIS A 293 16.05 1.37 1.98
C HIS A 293 15.72 -0.05 2.42
N LEU A 294 16.74 -0.87 2.60
CA LEU A 294 16.55 -2.27 2.91
C LEU A 294 15.81 -2.45 4.23
N ARG A 295 15.31 -3.67 4.46
CA ARG A 295 14.47 -4.05 5.59
C ARG A 295 14.89 -3.41 6.92
N GLY A 296 13.94 -2.82 7.64
CA GLY A 296 14.15 -2.32 9.00
C GLY A 296 14.83 -0.96 9.12
N CYS A 297 15.08 -0.28 7.99
CA CYS A 297 15.65 1.07 8.02
C CYS A 297 14.73 2.07 8.74
N LYS A 298 15.33 3.03 9.44
CA LYS A 298 14.64 4.10 10.13
C LYS A 298 15.25 5.45 9.82
N PHE A 299 14.38 6.41 9.57
CA PHE A 299 14.77 7.80 9.41
C PHE A 299 14.43 8.57 10.68
N ALA A 300 15.42 9.27 11.24
CA ALA A 300 15.21 10.21 12.34
C ALA A 300 14.38 11.42 11.87
N SER A 301 13.89 12.19 12.81
CA SER A 301 13.18 13.43 12.48
C SER A 301 14.03 14.35 11.62
N SER A 302 13.43 14.92 10.58
CA SER A 302 14.06 15.79 9.58
C SER A 302 15.24 15.17 8.82
N ALA A 303 15.38 13.84 8.85
CA ALA A 303 16.40 13.18 8.03
C ALA A 303 16.09 13.34 6.54
N TYR A 304 17.13 13.59 5.75
CA TYR A 304 17.05 13.74 4.30
C TYR A 304 18.10 12.84 3.63
N ILE A 305 17.66 12.10 2.62
CA ILE A 305 18.55 11.32 1.74
C ILE A 305 18.35 11.77 0.31
N MET A 306 19.46 12.13 -0.36
CA MET A 306 19.47 12.45 -1.77
C MET A 306 19.42 11.17 -2.62
N SER A 307 18.28 10.95 -3.25
CA SER A 307 18.07 9.82 -4.18
C SER A 307 18.85 10.01 -5.50
N PRO A 308 19.29 8.93 -6.15
CA PRO A 308 19.23 7.54 -5.72
C PRO A 308 20.26 7.19 -4.64
N ALA A 309 19.86 6.37 -3.66
CA ALA A 309 20.72 5.89 -2.59
C ALA A 309 20.34 4.47 -2.17
N LEU A 310 21.28 3.71 -1.60
CA LEU A 310 21.02 2.37 -1.06
C LEU A 310 21.49 2.30 0.38
N GLU A 311 20.60 1.95 1.31
CA GLU A 311 20.92 1.72 2.73
C GLU A 311 20.80 0.25 3.09
N GLY A 312 21.81 -0.23 3.83
CA GLY A 312 21.85 -1.58 4.40
C GLY A 312 20.70 -1.84 5.37
N ALA A 313 20.32 -3.10 5.53
CA ALA A 313 19.23 -3.50 6.43
C ALA A 313 19.44 -2.95 7.85
N PHE A 314 18.36 -2.54 8.50
CA PHE A 314 18.37 -2.00 9.87
C PHE A 314 19.25 -0.75 10.06
N THR A 315 19.48 0.01 9.01
CA THR A 315 20.22 1.28 9.10
C THR A 315 19.36 2.37 9.72
N MET A 316 19.95 3.15 10.66
CA MET A 316 19.39 4.38 11.20
C MET A 316 19.99 5.58 10.51
N VAL A 317 19.17 6.43 9.91
CA VAL A 317 19.59 7.61 9.15
C VAL A 317 19.31 8.86 9.96
N MET A 318 20.32 9.72 10.16
CA MET A 318 20.25 10.96 10.95
C MET A 318 20.95 12.11 10.24
N GLY A 319 20.24 13.20 10.01
CA GLY A 319 20.75 14.40 9.35
C GLY A 319 20.50 14.43 7.84
N HIS A 320 21.18 15.30 7.11
CA HIS A 320 21.00 15.53 5.68
C HIS A 320 22.16 14.95 4.86
N HIS A 321 21.83 13.98 4.02
CA HIS A 321 22.82 13.27 3.20
C HIS A 321 22.71 13.73 1.73
N SER A 322 23.68 14.53 1.28
CA SER A 322 23.68 15.20 -0.02
C SER A 322 24.46 14.48 -1.13
N TYR A 323 24.75 13.20 -0.95
CA TYR A 323 25.44 12.37 -1.93
C TYR A 323 24.69 11.06 -2.17
N HIS A 324 24.77 10.55 -3.39
CA HIS A 324 24.27 9.21 -3.75
C HIS A 324 25.21 8.15 -3.16
N HIS A 325 24.94 7.72 -1.94
CA HIS A 325 25.75 6.69 -1.27
C HIS A 325 25.14 5.30 -1.46
N ASP A 326 26.00 4.30 -1.30
CA ASP A 326 25.61 2.90 -1.23
C ASP A 326 26.24 2.28 0.02
N THR A 327 25.41 1.95 0.99
CA THR A 327 25.78 1.28 2.24
C THR A 327 25.12 -0.08 2.38
N SER A 328 24.63 -0.65 1.28
CA SER A 328 23.86 -1.92 1.27
C SER A 328 24.64 -3.10 1.87
N ALA A 329 25.98 -3.08 1.77
CA ALA A 329 26.83 -4.08 2.40
C ALA A 329 26.98 -3.92 3.93
N PHE A 330 26.47 -2.84 4.55
CA PHE A 330 26.67 -2.55 5.96
C PHE A 330 25.33 -2.55 6.73
N PRO A 331 24.72 -3.72 6.99
CA PRO A 331 23.51 -3.77 7.79
C PRO A 331 23.76 -3.29 9.22
N TYR A 332 22.68 -2.93 9.94
CA TYR A 332 22.71 -2.44 11.31
C TYR A 332 23.64 -1.24 11.55
N SER A 333 23.76 -0.36 10.58
CA SER A 333 24.63 0.82 10.67
C SER A 333 23.89 2.08 11.11
N TYR A 334 24.66 3.08 11.54
CA TYR A 334 24.20 4.44 11.59
C TYR A 334 24.81 5.24 10.45
N LEU A 335 23.96 6.02 9.75
CA LEU A 335 24.34 7.10 8.86
C LEU A 335 24.12 8.43 9.59
N ILE A 336 25.19 9.17 9.79
CA ILE A 336 25.17 10.41 10.55
C ILE A 336 25.77 11.53 9.70
N GLU A 337 25.02 12.61 9.52
CA GLU A 337 25.58 13.83 8.92
C GLU A 337 26.40 14.59 9.98
N LYS A 338 27.60 14.95 9.62
CA LYS A 338 28.47 15.82 10.40
C LYS A 338 29.28 16.71 9.47
N GLU A 339 29.19 18.02 9.67
CA GLU A 339 29.96 19.03 8.88
C GLU A 339 29.71 18.88 7.36
N GLY A 340 28.45 18.63 6.96
CA GLY A 340 28.08 18.44 5.55
C GLY A 340 28.57 17.12 4.91
N ARG A 341 29.08 16.18 5.70
CA ARG A 341 29.60 14.89 5.24
C ARG A 341 28.82 13.72 5.86
N THR A 342 28.62 12.68 5.07
CA THR A 342 27.98 11.44 5.52
C THR A 342 29.00 10.53 6.20
N HIS A 343 28.82 10.26 7.49
CA HIS A 343 29.59 9.29 8.26
C HIS A 343 28.82 8.00 8.41
N LEU A 344 29.47 6.87 8.06
CA LEU A 344 28.97 5.52 8.29
C LEU A 344 29.59 4.95 9.57
N MET A 345 28.74 4.45 10.45
CA MET A 345 29.16 3.70 11.66
C MET A 345 28.68 2.23 11.51
N PRO A 346 29.50 1.35 10.94
CA PRO A 346 29.14 -0.05 10.71
C PRO A 346 28.72 -0.78 11.99
N GLY A 347 27.64 -1.54 11.96
CA GLY A 347 27.20 -2.37 13.08
C GLY A 347 26.73 -1.59 14.33
N ALA A 348 26.63 -0.28 14.28
CA ALA A 348 26.28 0.53 15.46
C ALA A 348 24.87 0.26 16.01
N ASN A 349 23.97 -0.25 15.17
CA ASN A 349 22.61 -0.56 15.53
C ASN A 349 22.36 -2.01 15.98
N LEU A 350 23.39 -2.88 15.96
CA LEU A 350 23.28 -4.30 16.35
C LEU A 350 22.82 -4.48 17.80
N THR A 351 23.27 -3.62 18.68
CA THR A 351 22.98 -3.71 20.13
C THR A 351 21.97 -2.67 20.58
N SER A 352 21.33 -1.97 19.64
CA SER A 352 20.37 -0.94 20.01
C SER A 352 19.04 -1.57 20.43
N PHE A 353 18.56 -1.15 21.59
CA PHE A 353 17.23 -1.53 22.08
C PHE A 353 16.12 -1.30 21.02
N GLY A 354 16.26 -0.27 20.20
CA GLY A 354 15.27 0.06 19.17
C GLY A 354 15.12 -0.98 18.08
N ALA A 355 16.20 -1.63 17.62
CA ALA A 355 16.17 -2.67 16.61
C ALA A 355 15.53 -3.97 17.19
N VAL A 356 16.02 -4.42 18.34
CA VAL A 356 15.49 -5.61 19.03
C VAL A 356 13.99 -5.47 19.31
N ARG A 357 13.59 -4.37 19.93
CA ARG A 357 12.17 -4.09 20.23
C ARG A 357 11.27 -4.14 18.97
N ASP A 358 11.75 -3.63 17.85
CA ASP A 358 10.93 -3.59 16.63
C ASP A 358 10.78 -4.98 16.00
N ILE A 359 11.82 -5.78 16.02
CA ILE A 359 11.79 -7.17 15.55
C ILE A 359 10.80 -8.00 16.38
N GLU A 360 10.85 -7.88 17.69
CA GLU A 360 9.95 -8.61 18.61
C GLU A 360 8.48 -8.24 18.42
N LYS A 361 8.16 -6.98 18.11
CA LYS A 361 6.77 -6.53 18.03
C LYS A 361 6.10 -6.80 16.69
N TRP A 362 6.83 -6.97 15.58
CA TRP A 362 6.22 -7.14 14.26
C TRP A 362 5.34 -8.38 14.14
N PRO A 363 5.74 -9.58 14.63
CA PRO A 363 4.87 -10.75 14.59
C PRO A 363 3.54 -10.54 15.33
N ALA A 364 3.58 -9.88 16.49
CA ALA A 364 2.38 -9.59 17.29
C ALA A 364 1.44 -8.56 16.64
N ARG A 365 1.92 -7.83 15.63
CA ARG A 365 1.16 -6.83 14.87
C ARG A 365 0.68 -7.34 13.52
N ASP A 366 0.92 -8.58 13.17
CA ASP A 366 0.40 -9.16 11.93
C ASP A 366 -1.12 -9.35 12.04
N ARG A 367 -1.86 -8.57 11.26
CA ARG A 367 -3.33 -8.57 11.24
C ARG A 367 -3.92 -9.13 9.95
N ARG A 368 -3.09 -9.71 9.09
CA ARG A 368 -3.52 -10.27 7.81
C ARG A 368 -4.44 -11.47 8.01
N SER A 369 -5.53 -11.50 7.27
CA SER A 369 -6.48 -12.62 7.25
C SER A 369 -6.13 -13.65 6.18
N VAL A 370 -5.71 -13.22 5.00
CA VAL A 370 -5.40 -14.07 3.83
C VAL A 370 -3.91 -14.42 3.74
N LYS A 371 -3.03 -13.51 4.15
CA LYS A 371 -1.56 -13.67 4.17
C LYS A 371 -0.96 -13.89 2.78
N ARG A 372 -1.36 -13.06 1.79
CA ARG A 372 -0.81 -13.11 0.42
C ARG A 372 0.68 -12.81 0.36
N ASP A 373 1.14 -11.80 1.12
CA ASP A 373 2.55 -11.49 1.19
C ASP A 373 3.29 -12.57 2.00
N VAL A 374 4.35 -13.12 1.44
CA VAL A 374 5.26 -14.00 2.18
C VAL A 374 6.16 -13.14 3.05
N ILE A 375 5.93 -13.15 4.37
CA ILE A 375 6.67 -12.35 5.34
C ILE A 375 7.43 -13.27 6.28
N SER A 376 8.78 -13.16 6.31
CA SER A 376 9.61 -13.70 7.37
C SER A 376 9.81 -12.64 8.45
N PHE A 377 9.74 -13.04 9.69
CA PHE A 377 10.04 -12.20 10.85
C PHE A 377 11.44 -12.47 11.43
N ASP A 378 12.20 -13.37 10.83
CA ASP A 378 13.55 -13.69 11.26
C ASP A 378 14.44 -12.45 11.17
N GLU A 379 15.14 -12.17 12.25
CA GLU A 379 16.08 -11.05 12.30
C GLU A 379 17.22 -11.25 11.30
N TYR A 380 17.80 -12.43 11.35
CA TYR A 380 18.89 -12.84 10.47
C TYR A 380 18.36 -13.74 9.36
N ASN A 381 18.79 -13.49 8.15
CA ASN A 381 18.51 -14.31 6.98
C ASN A 381 19.77 -14.35 6.10
N PRO A 382 19.86 -15.27 5.12
CA PRO A 382 21.07 -15.40 4.29
C PRO A 382 21.52 -14.12 3.60
N TYR A 383 20.59 -13.23 3.24
CA TYR A 383 20.92 -11.96 2.62
C TYR A 383 21.63 -11.01 3.61
N ILE A 384 21.04 -10.85 4.81
CA ILE A 384 21.58 -9.94 5.83
C ILE A 384 22.92 -10.47 6.36
N THR A 385 23.03 -11.77 6.65
CA THR A 385 24.28 -12.36 7.12
C THR A 385 25.36 -12.33 6.05
N GLY A 386 25.02 -12.54 4.78
CA GLY A 386 25.94 -12.39 3.65
C GLY A 386 26.47 -10.95 3.54
N ALA A 387 25.61 -9.94 3.70
CA ALA A 387 26.05 -8.54 3.73
C ALA A 387 26.94 -8.22 4.94
N MET A 388 26.66 -8.82 6.13
CA MET A 388 27.55 -8.66 7.29
C MET A 388 28.95 -9.21 7.04
N LEU A 389 29.06 -10.39 6.41
CA LEU A 389 30.36 -10.97 6.03
C LEU A 389 31.08 -10.09 5.01
N GLN A 390 30.37 -9.59 4.00
CA GLN A 390 30.93 -8.64 3.04
C GLN A 390 31.41 -7.36 3.73
N ALA A 391 30.69 -6.85 4.72
CA ALA A 391 31.14 -5.69 5.51
C ALA A 391 32.46 -5.97 6.22
N VAL A 392 32.64 -7.16 6.79
CA VAL A 392 33.92 -7.57 7.43
C VAL A 392 35.06 -7.51 6.44
N ASP A 393 34.89 -8.10 5.26
CA ASP A 393 35.92 -8.13 4.22
C ASP A 393 36.29 -6.70 3.75
N ILE A 394 35.29 -5.83 3.54
CA ILE A 394 35.51 -4.42 3.18
C ILE A 394 36.28 -3.69 4.28
N LEU A 395 35.89 -3.84 5.56
CA LEU A 395 36.56 -3.16 6.67
C LEU A 395 38.00 -3.60 6.84
N HIS A 396 38.31 -4.90 6.69
CA HIS A 396 39.67 -5.42 6.70
C HIS A 396 40.49 -4.87 5.52
N SER A 397 39.96 -4.89 4.32
CA SER A 397 40.65 -4.33 3.15
C SER A 397 40.98 -2.84 3.29
N LEU A 398 40.08 -2.04 3.89
CA LEU A 398 40.33 -0.63 4.17
C LEU A 398 41.47 -0.45 5.18
N GLN A 399 41.51 -1.28 6.23
CA GLN A 399 42.57 -1.25 7.22
C GLN A 399 43.94 -1.66 6.66
N GLU A 400 43.99 -2.65 5.79
CA GLU A 400 45.22 -3.11 5.14
C GLU A 400 45.78 -2.08 4.16
N GLN A 401 44.91 -1.29 3.49
CA GLN A 401 45.34 -0.25 2.56
C GLN A 401 46.10 0.90 3.23
N ASP A 402 45.67 1.32 4.41
CA ASP A 402 46.31 2.35 5.20
C ASP A 402 46.04 2.13 6.71
N PRO A 403 46.88 1.33 7.41
CA PRO A 403 46.72 1.01 8.81
C PRO A 403 46.67 2.20 9.75
N ASP A 404 47.27 3.32 9.37
CA ASP A 404 47.42 4.54 10.19
C ASP A 404 46.36 5.60 9.86
N ALA A 405 45.52 5.37 8.84
CA ALA A 405 44.49 6.32 8.45
C ALA A 405 43.45 6.52 9.57
N PRO A 406 43.20 7.75 10.00
CA PRO A 406 42.15 7.99 11.01
C PRO A 406 40.73 7.87 10.45
N VAL A 407 40.55 8.04 9.15
CA VAL A 407 39.27 7.98 8.43
C VAL A 407 39.45 7.41 7.04
N PHE A 408 38.57 6.51 6.65
CA PHE A 408 38.50 5.94 5.32
C PHE A 408 37.32 6.50 4.54
N THR A 409 37.41 6.53 3.22
CA THR A 409 36.27 6.84 2.34
C THR A 409 35.82 5.56 1.62
N HIS A 410 34.53 5.24 1.74
CA HIS A 410 33.89 4.13 1.05
C HIS A 410 32.54 4.55 0.50
N ASN A 411 32.29 4.36 -0.79
CA ASN A 411 31.01 4.68 -1.45
C ASN A 411 30.42 6.03 -1.01
N LYS A 412 31.24 7.10 -1.03
CA LYS A 412 30.88 8.48 -0.63
C LYS A 412 30.54 8.66 0.85
N THR A 413 30.81 7.67 1.68
CA THR A 413 30.71 7.76 3.15
C THR A 413 32.09 7.78 3.80
N LEU A 414 32.17 8.37 5.00
CA LEU A 414 33.37 8.41 5.83
C LEU A 414 33.24 7.36 6.95
N ILE A 415 34.23 6.49 7.09
CA ILE A 415 34.33 5.48 8.14
C ILE A 415 35.56 5.81 9.01
N ARG A 416 35.39 6.03 10.31
CA ARG A 416 36.50 6.25 11.23
C ARG A 416 37.22 4.95 11.56
N SER A 417 38.55 4.97 11.68
CA SER A 417 39.36 3.78 12.04
C SER A 417 38.86 3.08 13.30
N ALA A 418 38.43 3.83 14.32
CA ALA A 418 37.83 3.24 15.53
C ALA A 418 36.57 2.40 15.26
N ALA A 419 35.89 2.62 14.13
CA ALA A 419 34.72 1.80 13.75
C ALA A 419 35.11 0.45 13.12
N LEU A 420 36.35 0.28 12.70
CA LEU A 420 36.84 -0.99 12.14
C LEU A 420 36.82 -2.12 13.18
N GLN A 421 37.03 -1.80 14.45
CA GLN A 421 36.89 -2.78 15.54
C GLN A 421 35.51 -3.43 15.62
N ARG A 422 34.50 -2.81 15.01
CA ARG A 422 33.13 -3.38 14.91
C ARG A 422 33.02 -4.51 13.88
N ALA A 423 34.02 -4.73 13.04
CA ALA A 423 34.10 -5.93 12.22
C ALA A 423 33.96 -7.20 13.09
N VAL A 424 34.56 -7.18 14.29
CA VAL A 424 34.46 -8.26 15.28
C VAL A 424 33.00 -8.48 15.69
N SER A 425 32.19 -7.42 15.86
CA SER A 425 30.78 -7.56 16.22
C SER A 425 29.96 -8.28 15.13
N TYR A 426 30.21 -7.99 13.86
CA TYR A 426 29.58 -8.73 12.76
C TYR A 426 29.98 -10.19 12.75
N THR A 427 31.27 -10.49 12.95
CA THR A 427 31.79 -11.86 12.96
C THR A 427 31.15 -12.70 14.07
N HIS A 428 31.02 -12.15 15.28
CA HIS A 428 30.41 -12.86 16.42
C HIS A 428 28.98 -13.32 16.17
N LEU A 429 28.22 -12.55 15.37
CA LEU A 429 26.81 -12.86 15.05
C LEU A 429 26.65 -13.80 13.86
N THR A 430 27.67 -13.96 13.02
CA THR A 430 27.61 -14.78 11.81
C THR A 430 28.21 -16.19 11.99
N LEU A 431 28.99 -16.39 13.04
CA LEU A 431 29.51 -17.71 13.35
C LEU A 431 28.47 -18.55 14.11
N PRO A 432 28.26 -19.83 13.74
CA PRO A 432 27.44 -20.73 14.55
C PRO A 432 28.08 -20.90 15.95
N THR A 433 27.30 -20.56 16.97
CA THR A 433 27.66 -20.86 18.37
C THR A 433 27.48 -22.34 18.68
#